data_17db18e531392503b9b531a29aa5393f
#
_entry.id   17db18e531392503b9b531a29aa5393f
#
_cell.length_a   1.000
_cell.length_b   1.000
_cell.length_c   1.000
_cell.angle_alpha   90.00
_cell.angle_beta   90.00
_cell.angle_gamma   90.00
#
_symmetry.space_group_name_H-M   'P 1'
#
loop_
_entity.id
_entity.type
_entity.pdbx_description
1 polymer ?
#
loop_
_entity_poly.entity_id
_entity_poly.type
_entity_poly.pdbx_seq_one_letter_code
_entity_poly.pdbx_strand_id
1 'polypeptide(L)'
;VIKKTPGVDHRPFYFGVWDADFSVNSQQQLSYHSEHTQHEFFRSWYQLLYGIDIIPWYQSQKSKKDNIQTLLRLLENKPDDRNIMVMLDMYQLPERENKFNQNPFPHYVMLETSDDADMWFMHDPDFRWEGPLAKDRILNAIDQPSVAGGFYFDAVNIRHSESDTVKAYFAQCLKLQQNPFTDSLRRIVEKHLYDDDFPLIRLSEALREIPVMAIRKYAYEHAFAYFWEALSLDADEFEYWCDQIESLVTGYTKIQYHCMKLALTLKPTLAVTIFKLLDDQDQREFTIKHKLQQVFNQWAASEQWAETLELATAEGI
;
A
#
# COMPACT_ATOMS: atom_id res chain seq x y z
N VAL A 1 -2.19 -4.98 13.68
CA VAL A 1 -3.37 -5.16 14.54
C VAL A 1 -4.23 -6.29 13.98
N ILE A 2 -4.85 -6.18 12.81
CA ILE A 2 -5.75 -7.20 12.20
C ILE A 2 -5.10 -8.60 12.23
N LYS A 3 -3.87 -8.74 11.77
CA LYS A 3 -3.13 -10.02 11.77
C LYS A 3 -2.98 -10.68 13.15
N LYS A 4 -3.04 -9.88 14.24
CA LYS A 4 -2.92 -10.36 15.61
C LYS A 4 -4.28 -10.67 16.25
N THR A 5 -5.39 -10.40 15.56
CA THR A 5 -6.73 -10.64 16.08
C THR A 5 -7.12 -12.09 15.79
N PRO A 6 -7.40 -12.91 16.82
CA PRO A 6 -7.74 -14.31 16.62
C PRO A 6 -8.97 -14.50 15.73
N GLY A 7 -8.90 -15.46 14.80
CA GLY A 7 -10.00 -15.80 13.90
C GLY A 7 -10.24 -14.79 12.75
N VAL A 8 -9.41 -13.76 12.63
CA VAL A 8 -9.56 -12.74 11.57
C VAL A 8 -8.47 -12.92 10.52
N ASP A 9 -8.87 -13.14 9.26
CA ASP A 9 -7.95 -13.17 8.14
C ASP A 9 -7.63 -11.75 7.67
N HIS A 10 -6.36 -11.39 7.70
CA HIS A 10 -5.89 -10.06 7.33
C HIS A 10 -5.62 -9.90 5.82
N ARG A 11 -5.57 -11.00 5.05
CA ARG A 11 -5.15 -11.01 3.64
C ARG A 11 -6.05 -10.17 2.74
N PRO A 12 -7.39 -10.17 2.88
CA PRO A 12 -8.25 -9.27 2.10
C PRO A 12 -7.91 -7.79 2.23
N PHE A 13 -7.31 -7.34 3.35
CA PHE A 13 -6.84 -5.96 3.52
C PHE A 13 -5.96 -5.47 2.36
N TYR A 14 -5.19 -6.36 1.75
CA TYR A 14 -4.21 -6.03 0.71
C TYR A 14 -4.77 -6.00 -0.71
N PHE A 15 -6.03 -6.41 -0.95
CA PHE A 15 -6.55 -6.52 -2.33
C PHE A 15 -6.60 -5.18 -3.08
N GLY A 16 -6.74 -4.05 -2.39
CA GLY A 16 -6.69 -2.74 -3.00
C GLY A 16 -5.28 -2.17 -3.24
N VAL A 17 -4.22 -2.88 -2.83
CA VAL A 17 -2.87 -2.32 -2.79
C VAL A 17 -2.13 -2.44 -4.12
N TRP A 18 -2.27 -3.56 -4.87
CA TRP A 18 -1.48 -3.83 -6.09
C TRP A 18 -1.66 -2.80 -7.20
N ASP A 19 -2.86 -2.21 -7.32
CA ASP A 19 -3.20 -1.14 -8.27
C ASP A 19 -3.72 0.11 -7.55
N ALA A 20 -3.22 0.36 -6.31
CA ALA A 20 -3.54 1.55 -5.54
C ALA A 20 -3.15 2.82 -6.30
N ASP A 21 -3.93 3.87 -6.11
CA ASP A 21 -3.77 5.14 -6.79
C ASP A 21 -2.36 5.74 -6.60
N PHE A 22 -1.91 6.37 -7.64
CA PHE A 22 -0.69 7.17 -7.71
C PHE A 22 -0.92 8.34 -8.68
N SER A 23 -0.01 9.27 -8.74
CA SER A 23 -0.12 10.39 -9.67
C SER A 23 1.08 10.50 -10.60
N VAL A 24 0.83 11.12 -11.76
CA VAL A 24 1.86 11.66 -12.64
C VAL A 24 1.61 13.16 -12.72
N ASN A 25 2.56 13.95 -12.25
CA ASN A 25 2.41 15.42 -12.19
C ASN A 25 2.58 16.08 -13.57
N SER A 26 2.40 17.39 -13.64
CA SER A 26 2.55 18.16 -14.88
C SER A 26 3.97 18.11 -15.48
N GLN A 27 4.98 17.74 -14.69
CA GLN A 27 6.37 17.55 -15.13
C GLN A 27 6.67 16.12 -15.56
N GLN A 28 5.64 15.29 -15.74
CA GLN A 28 5.74 13.86 -16.08
C GLN A 28 6.55 13.05 -15.04
N GLN A 29 6.45 13.41 -13.76
CA GLN A 29 7.08 12.68 -12.67
C GLN A 29 6.07 11.79 -11.97
N LEU A 30 6.46 10.53 -11.76
CA LEU A 30 5.71 9.56 -10.97
C LEU A 30 5.75 9.94 -9.48
N SER A 31 4.59 9.91 -8.81
CA SER A 31 4.49 10.09 -7.37
C SER A 31 3.51 9.11 -6.74
N TYR A 32 3.94 8.42 -5.71
CA TYR A 32 3.07 7.57 -4.90
C TYR A 32 2.21 8.38 -3.92
N HIS A 33 2.56 9.62 -3.66
CA HIS A 33 1.74 10.59 -2.96
C HIS A 33 0.99 11.47 -3.94
N SER A 34 -0.32 11.54 -3.77
CA SER A 34 -1.17 12.44 -4.54
C SER A 34 -2.21 13.07 -3.63
N GLU A 35 -2.44 14.37 -3.78
CA GLU A 35 -3.56 15.06 -3.15
C GLU A 35 -4.92 14.49 -3.62
N HIS A 36 -4.90 13.77 -4.74
CA HIS A 36 -6.07 13.12 -5.34
C HIS A 36 -6.23 11.66 -4.93
N THR A 37 -5.32 11.10 -4.12
CA THR A 37 -5.43 9.72 -3.64
C THR A 37 -6.72 9.57 -2.83
N GLN A 38 -7.57 8.65 -3.26
CA GLN A 38 -8.87 8.41 -2.63
C GLN A 38 -8.72 7.57 -1.36
N HIS A 39 -8.21 8.18 -0.28
CA HIS A 39 -8.11 7.52 1.03
C HIS A 39 -9.47 7.01 1.54
N GLU A 40 -10.56 7.63 1.10
CA GLU A 40 -11.92 7.22 1.46
C GLU A 40 -12.28 5.84 0.96
N PHE A 41 -11.77 5.45 -0.21
CA PHE A 41 -11.93 4.09 -0.74
C PHE A 41 -11.44 3.06 0.27
N PHE A 42 -10.21 3.19 0.76
CA PHE A 42 -9.64 2.25 1.72
C PHE A 42 -10.36 2.30 3.07
N ARG A 43 -10.69 3.49 3.57
CA ARG A 43 -11.40 3.64 4.84
C ARG A 43 -12.77 2.95 4.82
N SER A 44 -13.54 3.17 3.78
CA SER A 44 -14.86 2.54 3.61
C SER A 44 -14.74 1.01 3.53
N TRP A 45 -13.77 0.48 2.78
CA TRP A 45 -13.58 -0.96 2.67
C TRP A 45 -13.06 -1.58 3.96
N TYR A 46 -12.20 -0.93 4.72
CA TYR A 46 -11.73 -1.45 6.01
C TYR A 46 -12.84 -1.49 7.05
N GLN A 47 -13.74 -0.52 7.01
CA GLN A 47 -14.93 -0.55 7.83
C GLN A 47 -15.88 -1.70 7.43
N LEU A 48 -16.11 -1.91 6.15
CA LEU A 48 -16.94 -3.02 5.65
C LEU A 48 -16.33 -4.39 5.96
N LEU A 49 -15.05 -4.57 5.67
CA LEU A 49 -14.33 -5.86 5.85
C LEU A 49 -14.15 -6.21 7.33
N TYR A 50 -13.73 -5.24 8.15
CA TYR A 50 -13.21 -5.51 9.50
C TYR A 50 -13.91 -4.73 10.62
N GLY A 51 -14.87 -3.87 10.31
CA GLY A 51 -15.49 -3.00 11.31
C GLY A 51 -14.57 -1.89 11.81
N ILE A 52 -13.49 -1.59 11.10
CA ILE A 52 -12.50 -0.58 11.51
C ILE A 52 -12.91 0.78 10.99
N ASP A 53 -13.25 1.69 11.91
CA ASP A 53 -13.45 3.10 11.61
C ASP A 53 -12.14 3.87 11.80
N ILE A 54 -11.56 4.33 10.69
CA ILE A 54 -10.35 5.16 10.73
C ILE A 54 -10.76 6.62 10.86
N ILE A 55 -10.61 7.16 12.05
CA ILE A 55 -11.08 8.49 12.43
C ILE A 55 -9.94 9.50 12.38
N PRO A 56 -10.05 10.58 11.56
CA PRO A 56 -9.02 11.61 11.53
C PRO A 56 -9.06 12.44 12.82
N TRP A 57 -7.92 12.55 13.51
CA TRP A 57 -7.77 13.48 14.63
C TRP A 57 -7.06 14.78 14.20
N TYR A 58 -6.27 14.73 13.12
CA TYR A 58 -5.64 15.91 12.54
C TYR A 58 -6.64 16.69 11.69
N GLN A 59 -6.74 17.99 11.90
CA GLN A 59 -7.65 18.90 11.19
C GLN A 59 -6.83 19.99 10.50
N SER A 60 -6.85 20.00 9.16
CA SER A 60 -6.04 20.93 8.34
C SER A 60 -6.41 22.40 8.56
N GLN A 61 -7.65 22.69 8.96
CA GLN A 61 -8.12 24.05 9.28
C GLN A 61 -7.68 24.55 10.66
N LYS A 62 -7.11 23.71 11.51
CA LYS A 62 -6.56 24.09 12.81
C LYS A 62 -5.05 24.37 12.74
N SER A 63 -4.57 25.15 13.69
CA SER A 63 -3.12 25.36 13.80
C SER A 63 -2.40 24.04 14.13
N LYS A 64 -1.10 23.96 13.79
CA LYS A 64 -0.26 22.82 14.14
C LYS A 64 -0.25 22.60 15.66
N LYS A 65 -0.16 23.66 16.42
CA LYS A 65 -0.20 23.64 17.89
C LYS A 65 -1.49 23.03 18.44
N ASP A 66 -2.64 23.38 17.87
CA ASP A 66 -3.94 22.83 18.29
C ASP A 66 -4.06 21.34 17.95
N ASN A 67 -3.53 20.92 16.81
CA ASN A 67 -3.46 19.52 16.43
C ASN A 67 -2.54 18.72 17.36
N ILE A 68 -1.36 19.26 17.71
CA ILE A 68 -0.47 18.63 18.70
C ILE A 68 -1.14 18.52 20.07
N GLN A 69 -1.88 19.53 20.53
CA GLN A 69 -2.66 19.44 21.77
C GLN A 69 -3.74 18.36 21.70
N THR A 70 -4.33 18.15 20.53
CA THR A 70 -5.30 17.06 20.33
C THR A 70 -4.62 15.71 20.44
N LEU A 71 -3.44 15.53 19.83
CA LEU A 71 -2.63 14.31 19.94
C LEU A 71 -2.24 14.00 21.39
N LEU A 72 -1.75 15.01 22.11
CA LEU A 72 -1.38 14.83 23.53
C LEU A 72 -2.54 14.29 24.37
N ARG A 73 -3.73 14.88 24.20
CA ARG A 73 -4.94 14.41 24.90
C ARG A 73 -5.37 13.00 24.49
N LEU A 74 -5.21 12.64 23.20
CA LEU A 74 -5.51 11.30 22.70
C LEU A 74 -4.57 10.25 23.31
N LEU A 75 -3.28 10.56 23.41
CA LEU A 75 -2.29 9.65 24.00
C LEU A 75 -2.48 9.53 25.52
N GLU A 76 -2.74 10.64 26.23
CA GLU A 76 -2.97 10.66 27.68
C GLU A 76 -4.21 9.86 28.09
N ASN A 77 -5.27 9.91 27.27
CA ASN A 77 -6.54 9.23 27.56
C ASN A 77 -6.79 8.02 26.61
N LYS A 78 -5.72 7.38 26.15
CA LYS A 78 -5.79 6.28 25.20
C LYS A 78 -6.37 5.02 25.85
N PRO A 79 -7.52 4.48 25.39
CA PRO A 79 -7.94 3.13 25.72
C PRO A 79 -6.93 2.09 25.20
N ASP A 80 -6.85 0.92 25.84
CA ASP A 80 -5.88 -0.13 25.51
C ASP A 80 -5.98 -0.62 24.06
N ASP A 81 -7.19 -0.66 23.52
CA ASP A 81 -7.49 -1.13 22.17
C ASP A 81 -7.36 -0.03 21.10
N ARG A 82 -7.16 1.24 21.48
CA ARG A 82 -6.98 2.34 20.55
C ARG A 82 -5.59 2.36 19.94
N ASN A 83 -5.52 2.49 18.64
CA ASN A 83 -4.28 2.64 17.88
C ASN A 83 -4.23 4.06 17.28
N ILE A 84 -3.18 4.82 17.61
CA ILE A 84 -3.03 6.21 17.18
C ILE A 84 -1.93 6.28 16.12
N MET A 85 -2.33 6.61 14.90
CA MET A 85 -1.45 6.80 13.75
C MET A 85 -1.12 8.28 13.61
N VAL A 86 0.15 8.59 13.48
CA VAL A 86 0.69 9.95 13.43
C VAL A 86 1.59 10.09 12.22
N MET A 87 1.37 11.12 11.42
CA MET A 87 2.36 11.50 10.42
C MET A 87 3.45 12.34 11.10
N LEU A 88 4.70 12.02 10.81
CA LEU A 88 5.86 12.78 11.25
C LEU A 88 6.93 12.85 10.17
N ASP A 89 7.85 13.79 10.25
CA ASP A 89 8.97 13.87 9.33
C ASP A 89 10.15 13.02 9.84
N MET A 90 10.31 11.83 9.28
CA MET A 90 11.38 10.88 9.64
C MET A 90 12.78 11.46 9.48
N TYR A 91 12.96 12.47 8.63
CA TYR A 91 14.26 13.14 8.49
C TYR A 91 14.72 13.82 9.80
N GLN A 92 13.78 14.19 10.67
CA GLN A 92 14.06 14.81 11.97
C GLN A 92 14.45 13.79 13.06
N LEU A 93 14.39 12.50 12.76
CA LEU A 93 14.70 11.41 13.69
C LEU A 93 16.00 10.70 13.27
N PRO A 94 17.18 11.19 13.69
CA PRO A 94 18.47 10.63 13.27
C PRO A 94 18.70 9.18 13.76
N GLU A 95 17.96 8.74 14.76
CA GLU A 95 17.95 7.36 15.24
C GLU A 95 17.27 6.39 14.26
N ARG A 96 16.56 6.93 13.29
CA ARG A 96 15.82 6.17 12.30
C ARG A 96 16.55 6.16 10.97
N GLU A 97 16.54 5.01 10.33
CA GLU A 97 17.12 4.84 8.99
C GLU A 97 16.27 5.58 7.95
N ASN A 98 16.88 6.47 7.18
CA ASN A 98 16.28 7.11 6.02
C ASN A 98 16.76 6.41 4.75
N LYS A 99 16.20 5.23 4.45
CA LYS A 99 16.58 4.37 3.32
C LYS A 99 16.49 5.06 1.96
N PHE A 100 15.62 6.05 1.83
CA PHE A 100 15.37 6.75 0.57
C PHE A 100 16.12 8.07 0.48
N ASN A 101 16.89 8.44 1.50
CA ASN A 101 17.60 9.71 1.60
C ASN A 101 16.70 10.92 1.28
N GLN A 102 15.46 10.89 1.77
CA GLN A 102 14.47 11.93 1.55
C GLN A 102 14.54 13.04 2.60
N ASN A 103 14.37 14.28 2.17
CA ASN A 103 14.24 15.45 3.01
C ASN A 103 13.30 16.47 2.32
N PRO A 104 12.10 16.77 2.87
CA PRO A 104 11.48 16.11 4.02
C PRO A 104 11.08 14.66 3.74
N PHE A 105 10.83 13.87 4.81
CA PHE A 105 10.36 12.49 4.72
C PHE A 105 9.11 12.28 5.59
N PRO A 106 7.92 12.77 5.19
CA PRO A 106 6.67 12.51 5.88
C PRO A 106 6.34 11.02 5.85
N HIS A 107 6.07 10.45 7.03
CA HIS A 107 5.81 9.03 7.19
C HIS A 107 4.81 8.79 8.33
N TYR A 108 3.96 7.75 8.20
CA TYR A 108 3.03 7.36 9.25
C TYR A 108 3.62 6.31 10.16
N VAL A 109 3.51 6.56 11.46
CA VAL A 109 3.88 5.63 12.53
C VAL A 109 2.73 5.49 13.52
N MET A 110 2.79 4.51 14.43
CA MET A 110 1.90 4.45 15.59
C MET A 110 2.65 4.87 16.84
N LEU A 111 1.97 5.59 17.74
CA LEU A 111 2.53 6.08 18.98
C LEU A 111 1.76 5.57 20.19
N GLU A 112 2.52 5.26 21.24
CA GLU A 112 2.04 4.93 22.57
C GLU A 112 2.80 5.71 23.63
N THR A 113 2.18 5.91 24.79
CA THR A 113 2.90 6.40 25.98
C THR A 113 3.84 5.32 26.50
N SER A 114 4.88 5.70 27.23
CA SER A 114 5.75 4.79 27.95
C SER A 114 5.71 5.09 29.46
N ASP A 115 6.33 4.24 30.27
CA ASP A 115 6.46 4.45 31.72
C ASP A 115 7.35 5.67 32.04
N ASP A 116 8.23 6.04 31.12
CA ASP A 116 9.02 7.27 31.17
C ASP A 116 8.25 8.42 30.55
N ALA A 117 7.95 9.46 31.34
CA ALA A 117 7.16 10.62 30.89
C ALA A 117 7.79 11.42 29.76
N ASP A 118 9.13 11.35 29.62
CA ASP A 118 9.89 12.05 28.59
C ASP A 118 10.07 11.21 27.31
N MET A 119 9.56 9.98 27.29
CA MET A 119 9.67 9.05 26.16
C MET A 119 8.29 8.65 25.66
N TRP A 120 8.20 8.38 24.36
CA TRP A 120 7.08 7.68 23.76
C TRP A 120 7.57 6.43 23.05
N PHE A 121 6.72 5.41 22.99
CA PHE A 121 7.00 4.19 22.24
C PHE A 121 6.45 4.37 20.83
N MET A 122 7.30 4.20 19.83
CA MET A 122 6.95 4.33 18.41
C MET A 122 7.00 2.97 17.74
N HIS A 123 5.94 2.64 16.96
CA HIS A 123 5.91 1.50 16.08
C HIS A 123 5.94 1.99 14.63
N ASP A 124 6.89 1.47 13.86
CA ASP A 124 7.05 1.74 12.44
C ASP A 124 7.02 0.41 11.68
N PRO A 125 5.81 -0.09 11.31
CA PRO A 125 5.66 -1.40 10.71
C PRO A 125 6.30 -1.50 9.33
N ASP A 126 6.38 -0.41 8.57
CA ASP A 126 6.94 -0.40 7.22
C ASP A 126 8.45 -0.67 7.24
N PHE A 127 9.13 -0.15 8.25
CA PHE A 127 10.56 -0.40 8.46
C PHE A 127 10.83 -1.51 9.48
N ARG A 128 9.79 -2.22 9.95
CA ARG A 128 9.88 -3.29 10.97
C ARG A 128 10.67 -2.86 12.20
N TRP A 129 10.42 -1.65 12.66
CA TRP A 129 11.08 -1.08 13.81
C TRP A 129 10.08 -0.69 14.89
N GLU A 130 10.46 -0.90 16.13
CA GLU A 130 9.74 -0.41 17.30
C GLU A 130 10.72 -0.06 18.42
N GLY A 131 10.41 0.96 19.21
CA GLY A 131 11.24 1.35 20.34
C GLY A 131 10.87 2.71 20.93
N PRO A 132 11.46 3.03 22.10
CA PRO A 132 11.28 4.31 22.75
C PRO A 132 12.08 5.40 22.04
N LEU A 133 11.48 6.59 21.91
CA LEU A 133 12.12 7.82 21.42
C LEU A 133 11.73 8.99 22.31
N ALA A 134 12.61 9.97 22.41
CA ALA A 134 12.36 11.17 23.18
C ALA A 134 11.14 11.93 22.66
N LYS A 135 10.21 12.25 23.54
CA LYS A 135 8.92 12.90 23.24
C LYS A 135 9.10 14.23 22.54
N ASP A 136 10.08 15.03 22.96
CA ASP A 136 10.41 16.34 22.36
C ASP A 136 10.85 16.19 20.89
N ARG A 137 11.62 15.15 20.56
CA ARG A 137 12.04 14.85 19.17
C ARG A 137 10.88 14.44 18.30
N ILE A 138 10.00 13.56 18.80
CA ILE A 138 8.79 13.16 18.08
C ILE A 138 7.90 14.38 17.84
N LEU A 139 7.71 15.23 18.85
CA LEU A 139 6.94 16.48 18.72
C LEU A 139 7.56 17.43 17.68
N ASN A 140 8.89 17.59 17.69
CA ASN A 140 9.57 18.36 16.67
C ASN A 140 9.36 17.79 15.26
N ALA A 141 9.40 16.44 15.09
CA ALA A 141 9.15 15.80 13.81
C ALA A 141 7.69 15.95 13.34
N ILE A 142 6.74 16.03 14.25
CA ILE A 142 5.32 16.29 13.96
C ILE A 142 5.10 17.77 13.59
N ASP A 143 5.82 18.69 14.20
CA ASP A 143 5.66 20.14 13.98
C ASP A 143 6.20 20.61 12.62
N GLN A 144 6.85 19.76 11.83
CA GLN A 144 7.41 20.15 10.53
C GLN A 144 6.34 20.57 9.53
N PRO A 145 6.61 21.54 8.66
CA PRO A 145 5.66 22.02 7.64
C PRO A 145 5.20 20.92 6.67
N SER A 146 6.06 19.95 6.41
CA SER A 146 5.80 18.80 5.54
C SER A 146 4.78 17.79 6.09
N VAL A 147 4.41 17.91 7.36
CA VAL A 147 3.53 16.97 8.07
C VAL A 147 2.12 17.52 8.15
N ALA A 148 1.13 16.76 7.71
CA ALA A 148 -0.29 17.12 7.77
C ALA A 148 -1.19 15.89 7.80
N GLY A 149 -1.15 15.11 8.89
CA GLY A 149 -2.00 13.93 8.98
C GLY A 149 -1.96 13.23 10.34
N GLY A 150 -3.07 12.54 10.63
CA GLY A 150 -3.18 11.71 11.81
C GLY A 150 -4.56 11.10 11.94
N PHE A 151 -4.59 9.83 12.33
CA PHE A 151 -5.80 9.03 12.46
C PHE A 151 -5.73 8.20 13.75
N TYR A 152 -6.86 7.70 14.19
CA TYR A 152 -6.91 6.62 15.17
C TYR A 152 -8.03 5.64 14.80
N PHE A 153 -7.94 4.43 15.35
CA PHE A 153 -8.99 3.43 15.28
C PHE A 153 -8.98 2.57 16.54
N ASP A 154 -10.12 2.00 16.90
CA ASP A 154 -10.29 1.14 18.05
C ASP A 154 -10.34 -0.34 17.61
N ALA A 155 -9.44 -1.18 18.13
CA ALA A 155 -9.26 -2.56 17.70
C ALA A 155 -10.35 -3.50 18.25
N VAL A 156 -11.11 -3.07 19.27
CA VAL A 156 -12.20 -3.85 19.88
C VAL A 156 -13.30 -4.23 18.86
N ASN A 157 -13.46 -3.42 17.80
CA ASN A 157 -14.46 -3.61 16.77
C ASN A 157 -14.01 -4.53 15.61
N ILE A 158 -12.76 -5.03 15.66
CA ILE A 158 -12.23 -5.87 14.58
C ILE A 158 -13.00 -7.18 14.54
N ARG A 159 -13.58 -7.48 13.38
CA ARG A 159 -14.38 -8.67 13.13
C ARG A 159 -13.90 -9.43 11.90
N HIS A 160 -14.34 -10.66 11.77
CA HIS A 160 -14.16 -11.47 10.58
C HIS A 160 -14.85 -10.82 9.36
N SER A 161 -14.23 -10.93 8.19
CA SER A 161 -14.82 -10.44 6.94
C SER A 161 -15.80 -11.45 6.37
N GLU A 162 -17.01 -11.01 6.08
CA GLU A 162 -18.01 -11.83 5.41
C GLU A 162 -17.62 -12.11 3.95
N SER A 163 -17.87 -13.33 3.46
CA SER A 163 -17.50 -13.76 2.10
C SER A 163 -18.03 -12.83 1.00
N ASP A 164 -19.27 -12.35 1.12
CA ASP A 164 -19.84 -11.42 0.13
C ASP A 164 -19.16 -10.07 0.13
N THR A 165 -18.71 -9.59 1.28
CA THR A 165 -17.93 -8.35 1.37
C THR A 165 -16.56 -8.53 0.71
N VAL A 166 -15.90 -9.68 0.92
CA VAL A 166 -14.63 -10.03 0.27
C VAL A 166 -14.79 -10.12 -1.25
N LYS A 167 -15.88 -10.77 -1.74
CA LYS A 167 -16.21 -10.86 -3.17
C LYS A 167 -16.37 -9.46 -3.79
N ALA A 168 -17.15 -8.60 -3.14
CA ALA A 168 -17.41 -7.24 -3.62
C ALA A 168 -16.13 -6.38 -3.65
N TYR A 169 -15.29 -6.46 -2.62
CA TYR A 169 -14.02 -5.75 -2.57
C TYR A 169 -13.04 -6.23 -3.65
N PHE A 170 -12.86 -7.54 -3.77
CA PHE A 170 -11.99 -8.12 -4.78
C PHE A 170 -12.40 -7.68 -6.20
N ALA A 171 -13.70 -7.73 -6.51
CA ALA A 171 -14.22 -7.31 -7.81
C ALA A 171 -13.92 -5.84 -8.15
N GLN A 172 -13.86 -4.97 -7.14
CA GLN A 172 -13.48 -3.56 -7.36
C GLN A 172 -11.98 -3.35 -7.51
N CYS A 173 -11.17 -4.22 -6.89
CA CYS A 173 -9.71 -4.09 -6.89
C CYS A 173 -9.05 -4.70 -8.13
N LEU A 174 -9.65 -5.74 -8.72
CA LEU A 174 -9.05 -6.47 -9.84
C LEU A 174 -9.37 -5.82 -11.19
N LYS A 175 -8.42 -5.10 -11.78
CA LYS A 175 -8.53 -4.46 -13.08
C LYS A 175 -7.98 -5.39 -14.17
N LEU A 176 -8.79 -6.34 -14.67
CA LEU A 176 -8.34 -7.38 -15.63
C LEU A 176 -7.81 -6.86 -16.97
N GLN A 177 -8.28 -5.70 -17.41
CA GLN A 177 -7.98 -5.15 -18.75
C GLN A 177 -6.97 -3.98 -18.67
N GLN A 178 -6.38 -3.71 -17.53
CA GLN A 178 -5.53 -2.54 -17.31
C GLN A 178 -4.35 -2.87 -16.41
N ASN A 179 -3.19 -2.33 -16.75
CA ASN A 179 -2.01 -2.26 -15.88
C ASN A 179 -1.62 -0.78 -15.73
N PRO A 180 -2.31 -0.01 -14.86
CA PRO A 180 -2.17 1.46 -14.80
C PRO A 180 -0.74 1.91 -14.56
N PHE A 181 0.04 1.12 -13.82
CA PHE A 181 1.43 1.44 -13.52
C PHE A 181 2.31 1.31 -14.77
N THR A 182 2.26 0.18 -15.48
CA THR A 182 3.03 -0.04 -16.72
C THR A 182 2.64 0.97 -17.79
N ASP A 183 1.34 1.25 -17.95
CA ASP A 183 0.83 2.25 -18.91
C ASP A 183 1.39 3.65 -18.61
N SER A 184 1.48 4.02 -17.33
CA SER A 184 2.02 5.32 -16.94
C SER A 184 3.52 5.40 -17.14
N LEU A 185 4.27 4.33 -16.84
CA LEU A 185 5.71 4.27 -17.14
C LEU A 185 5.96 4.42 -18.64
N ARG A 186 5.19 3.75 -19.48
CA ARG A 186 5.27 3.84 -20.94
C ARG A 186 5.09 5.28 -21.39
N ARG A 187 4.02 5.94 -20.96
CA ARG A 187 3.73 7.34 -21.30
C ARG A 187 4.82 8.30 -20.84
N ILE A 188 5.37 8.12 -19.65
CA ILE A 188 6.45 8.97 -19.12
C ILE A 188 7.71 8.80 -19.99
N VAL A 189 8.08 7.55 -20.33
CA VAL A 189 9.25 7.29 -21.20
C VAL A 189 9.06 7.89 -22.60
N GLU A 190 7.88 7.72 -23.20
CA GLU A 190 7.53 8.32 -24.51
C GLU A 190 7.62 9.84 -24.48
N LYS A 191 7.08 10.47 -23.43
CA LYS A 191 7.13 11.92 -23.28
C LYS A 191 8.58 12.44 -23.22
N HIS A 192 9.44 11.80 -22.44
CA HIS A 192 10.85 12.22 -22.35
C HIS A 192 11.69 11.88 -23.60
N LEU A 193 11.21 10.98 -24.47
CA LEU A 193 11.89 10.65 -25.73
C LEU A 193 11.52 11.55 -26.90
N TYR A 194 10.25 12.01 -26.93
CA TYR A 194 9.67 12.60 -28.14
C TYR A 194 9.08 14.00 -27.94
N ASP A 195 9.10 14.54 -26.74
CA ASP A 195 8.55 15.86 -26.42
C ASP A 195 9.66 16.73 -25.82
N ASP A 196 10.01 17.80 -26.52
CA ASP A 196 11.13 18.69 -26.17
C ASP A 196 10.90 19.42 -24.82
N ASP A 197 9.65 19.53 -24.37
CA ASP A 197 9.32 20.12 -23.07
C ASP A 197 9.78 19.26 -21.88
N PHE A 198 10.04 17.95 -22.14
CA PHE A 198 10.47 16.98 -21.12
C PHE A 198 11.86 16.41 -21.45
N PRO A 199 12.96 17.09 -21.09
CA PRO A 199 14.30 16.65 -21.45
C PRO A 199 14.62 15.24 -20.96
N LEU A 200 15.20 14.41 -21.84
CA LEU A 200 15.51 12.99 -21.56
C LEU A 200 16.39 12.80 -20.31
N ILE A 201 17.26 13.76 -19.99
CA ILE A 201 18.10 13.74 -18.77
C ILE A 201 17.26 13.73 -17.47
N ARG A 202 16.02 14.21 -17.51
CA ARG A 202 15.10 14.22 -16.36
C ARG A 202 14.37 12.89 -16.14
N LEU A 203 14.44 11.96 -17.08
CA LEU A 203 13.74 10.67 -16.99
C LEU A 203 14.11 9.89 -15.73
N SER A 204 15.37 9.94 -15.30
CA SER A 204 15.82 9.27 -14.06
C SER A 204 15.11 9.81 -12.81
N GLU A 205 14.92 11.12 -12.73
CA GLU A 205 14.21 11.80 -11.65
C GLU A 205 12.70 11.50 -11.73
N ALA A 206 12.14 11.55 -12.94
CA ALA A 206 10.73 11.30 -13.20
C ALA A 206 10.26 9.90 -12.73
N LEU A 207 11.14 8.92 -12.78
CA LEU A 207 10.87 7.52 -12.45
C LEU A 207 11.53 7.07 -11.13
N ARG A 208 11.94 8.00 -10.27
CA ARG A 208 12.63 7.70 -9.01
C ARG A 208 11.79 6.81 -8.08
N GLU A 209 10.47 6.94 -8.11
CA GLU A 209 9.56 6.27 -7.19
C GLU A 209 9.08 4.90 -7.67
N ILE A 210 9.60 4.39 -8.79
CA ILE A 210 9.28 3.03 -9.26
C ILE A 210 9.39 1.96 -8.17
N PRO A 211 10.45 1.90 -7.32
CA PRO A 211 10.56 0.84 -6.32
C PRO A 211 9.41 0.84 -5.30
N VAL A 212 8.94 2.03 -4.90
CA VAL A 212 7.82 2.17 -3.96
C VAL A 212 6.51 1.65 -4.57
N MET A 213 6.33 1.84 -5.89
CA MET A 213 5.15 1.33 -6.60
C MET A 213 5.26 -0.17 -6.88
N ALA A 214 6.47 -0.64 -7.21
CA ALA A 214 6.71 -2.03 -7.54
C ALA A 214 6.43 -2.98 -6.36
N ILE A 215 6.86 -2.63 -5.14
CA ILE A 215 6.63 -3.46 -3.96
C ILE A 215 5.15 -3.66 -3.62
N ARG A 216 4.26 -2.78 -4.08
CA ARG A 216 2.80 -2.95 -3.93
C ARG A 216 2.28 -4.20 -4.65
N LYS A 217 2.99 -4.67 -5.68
CA LYS A 217 2.60 -5.87 -6.44
C LYS A 217 2.70 -7.16 -5.62
N TYR A 218 3.51 -7.19 -4.53
CA TYR A 218 3.46 -8.30 -3.56
C TYR A 218 2.09 -8.49 -2.90
N ALA A 219 1.21 -7.50 -2.97
CA ALA A 219 -0.17 -7.64 -2.51
C ALA A 219 -0.95 -8.76 -3.24
N TYR A 220 -0.55 -9.13 -4.45
CA TYR A 220 -1.10 -10.30 -5.15
C TYR A 220 -0.86 -11.60 -4.38
N GLU A 221 0.28 -11.77 -3.70
CA GLU A 221 0.55 -12.96 -2.89
C GLU A 221 -0.49 -13.15 -1.78
N HIS A 222 -0.95 -12.07 -1.15
CA HIS A 222 -2.00 -12.13 -0.14
C HIS A 222 -3.32 -12.63 -0.71
N ALA A 223 -3.67 -12.22 -1.91
CA ALA A 223 -4.90 -12.69 -2.56
C ALA A 223 -4.78 -14.15 -2.98
N PHE A 224 -3.65 -14.55 -3.57
CA PHE A 224 -3.39 -15.97 -3.86
C PHE A 224 -3.45 -16.81 -2.59
N ALA A 225 -2.73 -16.41 -1.52
CA ALA A 225 -2.72 -17.14 -0.26
C ALA A 225 -4.11 -17.30 0.35
N TYR A 226 -4.94 -16.25 0.27
CA TYR A 226 -6.32 -16.29 0.77
C TYR A 226 -7.16 -17.36 0.05
N PHE A 227 -7.21 -17.31 -1.29
CA PHE A 227 -8.02 -18.24 -2.07
C PHE A 227 -7.42 -19.64 -2.11
N TRP A 228 -6.08 -19.76 -2.14
CA TRP A 228 -5.38 -21.06 -2.16
C TRP A 228 -5.65 -21.88 -0.91
N GLU A 229 -5.58 -21.25 0.25
CA GLU A 229 -5.88 -21.89 1.53
C GLU A 229 -7.34 -22.31 1.61
N ALA A 230 -8.26 -21.39 1.26
CA ALA A 230 -9.71 -21.67 1.28
C ALA A 230 -10.11 -22.83 0.37
N LEU A 231 -9.45 -23.00 -0.78
CA LEU A 231 -9.70 -24.08 -1.74
C LEU A 231 -8.81 -25.31 -1.54
N SER A 232 -7.87 -25.29 -0.57
CA SER A 232 -6.89 -26.37 -0.33
C SER A 232 -6.13 -26.76 -1.61
N LEU A 233 -5.66 -25.76 -2.39
CA LEU A 233 -4.95 -25.98 -3.64
C LEU A 233 -3.48 -26.40 -3.40
N ASP A 234 -2.83 -26.88 -4.47
CA ASP A 234 -1.46 -27.39 -4.45
C ASP A 234 -0.42 -26.34 -4.08
N ALA A 235 0.51 -26.69 -3.18
CA ALA A 235 1.53 -25.77 -2.66
C ALA A 235 2.60 -25.41 -3.70
N ASP A 236 2.97 -26.36 -4.59
CA ASP A 236 4.02 -26.12 -5.61
C ASP A 236 3.50 -25.11 -6.65
N GLU A 237 2.20 -25.18 -6.98
CA GLU A 237 1.57 -24.19 -7.85
C GLU A 237 1.48 -22.83 -7.19
N PHE A 238 1.24 -22.75 -5.87
CA PHE A 238 1.33 -21.49 -5.13
C PHE A 238 2.71 -20.85 -5.19
N GLU A 239 3.78 -21.64 -4.95
CA GLU A 239 5.16 -21.16 -5.04
C GLU A 239 5.47 -20.62 -6.44
N TYR A 240 5.05 -21.33 -7.49
CA TYR A 240 5.20 -20.82 -8.87
C TYR A 240 4.59 -19.41 -9.06
N TRP A 241 3.40 -19.16 -8.50
CA TRP A 241 2.77 -17.83 -8.62
C TRP A 241 3.47 -16.77 -7.77
N CYS A 242 4.02 -17.12 -6.61
CA CYS A 242 4.89 -16.23 -5.85
C CYS A 242 6.14 -15.84 -6.65
N ASP A 243 6.78 -16.79 -7.35
CA ASP A 243 7.93 -16.52 -8.24
C ASP A 243 7.54 -15.61 -9.42
N GLN A 244 6.33 -15.74 -9.97
CA GLN A 244 5.85 -14.83 -11.01
C GLN A 244 5.66 -13.40 -10.47
N ILE A 245 5.16 -13.25 -9.24
CA ILE A 245 4.99 -11.95 -8.59
C ILE A 245 6.35 -11.33 -8.24
N GLU A 246 7.29 -12.10 -7.70
CA GLU A 246 8.68 -11.66 -7.47
C GLU A 246 9.34 -11.19 -8.79
N SER A 247 9.13 -11.94 -9.87
CA SER A 247 9.62 -11.58 -11.20
C SER A 247 8.96 -10.30 -11.74
N LEU A 248 7.69 -10.05 -11.39
CA LEU A 248 6.99 -8.78 -11.71
C LEU A 248 7.65 -7.62 -10.97
N VAL A 249 7.87 -7.74 -9.66
CA VAL A 249 8.48 -6.69 -8.83
C VAL A 249 9.91 -6.38 -9.29
N THR A 250 10.74 -7.41 -9.46
CA THR A 250 12.13 -7.24 -9.91
C THR A 250 12.23 -6.71 -11.33
N GLY A 251 11.27 -7.02 -12.19
CA GLY A 251 11.18 -6.50 -13.56
C GLY A 251 11.05 -4.97 -13.59
N TYR A 252 10.26 -4.37 -12.71
CA TYR A 252 10.19 -2.91 -12.59
C TYR A 252 11.51 -2.27 -12.15
N THR A 253 12.27 -2.92 -11.29
CA THR A 253 13.63 -2.47 -10.93
C THR A 253 14.57 -2.47 -12.14
N LYS A 254 14.45 -3.48 -13.02
CA LYS A 254 15.22 -3.53 -14.28
C LYS A 254 14.82 -2.38 -15.21
N ILE A 255 13.52 -2.09 -15.33
CA ILE A 255 13.03 -0.94 -16.13
C ILE A 255 13.63 0.35 -15.59
N GLN A 256 13.57 0.60 -14.28
CA GLN A 256 14.18 1.78 -13.66
C GLN A 256 15.65 1.91 -14.00
N TYR A 257 16.42 0.84 -13.86
CA TYR A 257 17.85 0.82 -14.20
C TYR A 257 18.10 1.24 -15.66
N HIS A 258 17.31 0.70 -16.60
CA HIS A 258 17.45 1.05 -18.01
C HIS A 258 17.05 2.49 -18.32
N CYS A 259 16.02 3.01 -17.64
CA CYS A 259 15.62 4.41 -17.73
C CYS A 259 16.71 5.35 -17.19
N MET A 260 17.32 5.02 -16.06
CA MET A 260 18.47 5.77 -15.52
C MET A 260 19.64 5.77 -16.50
N LYS A 261 19.96 4.61 -17.09
CA LYS A 261 21.01 4.48 -18.09
C LYS A 261 20.72 5.29 -19.34
N LEU A 262 19.46 5.30 -19.80
CA LEU A 262 19.01 6.11 -20.93
C LEU A 262 19.17 7.60 -20.63
N ALA A 263 18.73 8.06 -19.46
CA ALA A 263 18.87 9.47 -19.03
C ALA A 263 20.33 9.93 -18.94
N LEU A 264 21.24 9.06 -18.47
CA LEU A 264 22.66 9.39 -18.31
C LEU A 264 23.42 9.36 -19.66
N THR A 265 23.08 8.43 -20.52
CA THR A 265 23.86 8.23 -21.78
C THR A 265 23.26 8.95 -22.97
N LEU A 266 21.99 9.37 -22.88
CA LEU A 266 21.22 10.01 -23.94
C LEU A 266 21.21 9.18 -25.25
N LYS A 267 21.25 7.83 -25.14
CA LYS A 267 21.26 6.91 -26.29
C LYS A 267 19.85 6.37 -26.58
N PRO A 268 19.10 6.91 -27.57
CA PRO A 268 17.71 6.51 -27.81
C PRO A 268 17.53 5.01 -28.12
N THR A 269 18.58 4.33 -28.58
CA THR A 269 18.55 2.87 -28.84
C THR A 269 18.23 2.04 -27.61
N LEU A 270 18.49 2.55 -26.39
CA LEU A 270 18.12 1.88 -25.14
C LEU A 270 16.59 1.85 -24.92
N ALA A 271 15.83 2.75 -25.56
CA ALA A 271 14.38 2.80 -25.45
C ALA A 271 13.74 1.49 -25.95
N VAL A 272 14.29 0.86 -27.01
CA VAL A 272 13.80 -0.43 -27.51
C VAL A 272 13.80 -1.50 -26.41
N THR A 273 14.88 -1.55 -25.60
CA THR A 273 14.97 -2.48 -24.48
C THR A 273 13.94 -2.15 -23.38
N ILE A 274 13.73 -0.85 -23.08
CA ILE A 274 12.76 -0.40 -22.08
C ILE A 274 11.35 -0.79 -22.49
N PHE A 275 10.95 -0.51 -23.74
CA PHE A 275 9.61 -0.85 -24.23
C PHE A 275 9.37 -2.37 -24.24
N LYS A 276 10.38 -3.15 -24.62
CA LYS A 276 10.30 -4.62 -24.52
C LYS A 276 10.08 -5.08 -23.06
N LEU A 277 10.83 -4.51 -22.12
CA LEU A 277 10.65 -4.84 -20.69
C LEU A 277 9.25 -4.45 -20.19
N LEU A 278 8.70 -3.33 -20.66
CA LEU A 278 7.32 -2.92 -20.33
C LEU A 278 6.29 -3.89 -20.93
N ASP A 279 6.49 -4.36 -22.16
CA ASP A 279 5.63 -5.38 -22.77
C ASP A 279 5.69 -6.71 -22.01
N ASP A 280 6.89 -7.15 -21.60
CA ASP A 280 7.08 -8.35 -20.77
C ASP A 280 6.39 -8.22 -19.41
N GLN A 281 6.38 -7.02 -18.81
CA GLN A 281 5.67 -6.75 -17.53
C GLN A 281 4.17 -6.78 -17.71
N ASP A 282 3.64 -6.17 -18.78
CA ASP A 282 2.21 -6.21 -19.09
C ASP A 282 1.73 -7.65 -19.23
N GLN A 283 2.43 -8.45 -20.04
CA GLN A 283 2.07 -9.85 -20.24
C GLN A 283 2.10 -10.64 -18.93
N ARG A 284 3.12 -10.44 -18.09
CA ARG A 284 3.26 -11.10 -16.80
C ARG A 284 2.13 -10.72 -15.85
N GLU A 285 1.85 -9.42 -15.71
CA GLU A 285 0.82 -8.94 -14.80
C GLU A 285 -0.58 -9.37 -15.25
N PHE A 286 -0.89 -9.34 -16.54
CA PHE A 286 -2.14 -9.91 -17.05
C PHE A 286 -2.27 -11.41 -16.78
N THR A 287 -1.18 -12.17 -16.92
CA THR A 287 -1.19 -13.61 -16.61
C THR A 287 -1.50 -13.84 -15.12
N ILE A 288 -0.90 -13.08 -14.21
CA ILE A 288 -1.18 -13.11 -12.76
C ILE A 288 -2.65 -12.78 -12.49
N LYS A 289 -3.17 -11.67 -13.06
CA LYS A 289 -4.55 -11.22 -12.88
C LYS A 289 -5.56 -12.25 -13.39
N HIS A 290 -5.32 -12.85 -14.55
CA HIS A 290 -6.20 -13.88 -15.09
C HIS A 290 -6.23 -15.16 -14.24
N LYS A 291 -5.08 -15.60 -13.75
CA LYS A 291 -5.05 -16.75 -12.83
C LYS A 291 -5.78 -16.42 -11.53
N LEU A 292 -5.54 -15.24 -10.97
CA LEU A 292 -6.19 -14.80 -9.76
C LEU A 292 -7.72 -14.70 -9.92
N GLN A 293 -8.20 -14.20 -11.05
CA GLN A 293 -9.63 -14.21 -11.39
C GLN A 293 -10.19 -15.64 -11.48
N GLN A 294 -9.44 -16.57 -12.08
CA GLN A 294 -9.85 -17.97 -12.18
C GLN A 294 -10.03 -18.58 -10.78
N VAL A 295 -9.05 -18.40 -9.90
CA VAL A 295 -9.09 -18.95 -8.53
C VAL A 295 -10.18 -18.28 -7.69
N PHE A 296 -10.35 -16.98 -7.82
CA PHE A 296 -11.47 -16.25 -7.20
C PHE A 296 -12.82 -16.83 -7.63
N ASN A 297 -13.03 -17.10 -8.92
CA ASN A 297 -14.29 -17.66 -9.41
C ASN A 297 -14.56 -19.08 -8.82
N GLN A 298 -13.51 -19.89 -8.65
CA GLN A 298 -13.61 -21.20 -8.01
C GLN A 298 -14.01 -21.07 -6.54
N TRP A 299 -13.36 -20.16 -5.82
CA TRP A 299 -13.68 -19.89 -4.42
C TRP A 299 -15.10 -19.32 -4.26
N ALA A 300 -15.50 -18.35 -5.07
CA ALA A 300 -16.84 -17.77 -5.00
C ALA A 300 -17.96 -18.81 -5.26
N ALA A 301 -17.71 -19.78 -6.14
CA ALA A 301 -18.64 -20.87 -6.40
C ALA A 301 -18.70 -21.85 -5.21
N SER A 302 -17.57 -22.15 -4.54
CA SER A 302 -17.55 -23.03 -3.37
C SER A 302 -18.28 -22.44 -2.17
N GLU A 303 -18.15 -21.11 -1.96
CA GLU A 303 -18.89 -20.40 -0.91
C GLU A 303 -20.42 -20.47 -1.10
N GLN A 304 -20.90 -20.29 -2.33
CA GLN A 304 -22.33 -20.44 -2.64
C GLN A 304 -22.87 -21.84 -2.35
N TRP A 305 -22.06 -22.88 -2.60
CA TRP A 305 -22.42 -24.25 -2.28
C TRP A 305 -22.51 -24.49 -0.77
N ALA A 306 -21.57 -23.94 0.01
CA ALA A 306 -21.56 -24.07 1.46
C ALA A 306 -22.80 -23.41 2.08
N GLU A 307 -23.12 -22.17 1.68
CA GLU A 307 -24.32 -21.45 2.13
C GLU A 307 -25.61 -22.22 1.79
N THR A 308 -25.70 -22.81 0.58
CA THR A 308 -26.86 -23.59 0.16
C THR A 308 -27.04 -24.86 1.01
N LEU A 309 -25.94 -25.54 1.36
CA LEU A 309 -25.95 -26.72 2.22
C LEU A 309 -26.34 -26.39 3.66
N GLU A 310 -25.86 -25.29 4.21
CA GLU A 310 -26.23 -24.82 5.55
C GLU A 310 -27.73 -24.51 5.64
N LEU A 311 -28.28 -23.81 4.64
CA LEU A 311 -29.71 -23.51 4.58
C LEU A 311 -30.55 -24.79 4.46
N ALA A 312 -30.15 -25.74 3.62
CA ALA A 312 -30.84 -27.00 3.47
C ALA A 312 -30.83 -27.86 4.74
N THR A 313 -29.69 -27.85 5.46
CA THR A 313 -29.58 -28.56 6.76
C THR A 313 -30.36 -27.87 7.88
N ALA A 314 -30.48 -26.53 7.86
CA ALA A 314 -31.28 -25.76 8.82
C ALA A 314 -32.78 -25.92 8.59
N GLU A 315 -33.22 -26.17 7.35
CA GLU A 315 -34.62 -26.41 6.98
C GLU A 315 -35.05 -27.88 7.13
N GLY A 316 -34.12 -28.79 7.50
CA GLY A 316 -34.43 -30.19 7.79
C GLY A 316 -34.79 -31.04 6.55
N ILE A 317 -34.26 -30.68 5.36
CA ILE A 317 -34.36 -31.43 4.11
C ILE A 317 -33.15 -32.34 3.94
#